data_b16b964258b8f9b2cc3f3977f8fafb11
#
_entry.id   b16b964258b8f9b2cc3f3977f8fafb11
#
_cell.length_a   1.000
_cell.length_b   1.000
_cell.length_c   1.000
_cell.angle_alpha   90.00
_cell.angle_beta   90.00
_cell.angle_gamma   90.00
#
_symmetry.space_group_name_H-M   'P 1'
#
loop_
_entity.id
_entity.type
_entity.pdbx_description
1 polymer ?
#
loop_
_entity_poly.entity_id
_entity_poly.type
_entity_poly.pdbx_seq_one_letter_code
_entity_poly.pdbx_strand_id
1 'polypeptide(L)'
;MSKKILMKGNEAIGEAAVLAGCRYYFAYPITPQNEIPAYLSKRMPEVGGTFLQAESEVAAINMVMGASAAGARVMTSSSSPGISLKQEGISYLSGAQLPAVIVNMMRGGPGLGNIAGAQGDYFQATRGGGNGDYHVVVIAPGTVQ
;
A
#
# COMPACT_ATOMS: atom_id res chain seq x y z
N MET A 1 -21.73 -20.29 9.41
CA MET A 1 -20.91 -19.59 10.44
C MET A 1 -19.60 -19.21 9.81
N SER A 2 -19.19 -17.94 9.85
CA SER A 2 -17.88 -17.52 9.36
C SER A 2 -16.77 -18.12 10.23
N LYS A 3 -15.80 -18.79 9.61
CA LYS A 3 -14.65 -19.37 10.32
C LYS A 3 -13.77 -18.23 10.81
N LYS A 4 -13.59 -18.09 12.11
CA LYS A 4 -12.62 -17.15 12.68
C LYS A 4 -11.20 -17.69 12.47
N ILE A 5 -10.30 -16.86 12.00
CA ILE A 5 -8.90 -17.20 11.73
C ILE A 5 -8.03 -16.25 12.56
N LEU A 6 -7.04 -16.79 13.26
CA LEU A 6 -6.01 -16.01 13.93
C LEU A 6 -4.91 -15.69 12.92
N MET A 7 -4.61 -14.39 12.71
CA MET A 7 -3.56 -13.94 11.81
C MET A 7 -2.97 -12.61 12.27
N LYS A 8 -1.80 -12.27 11.77
CA LYS A 8 -1.18 -10.96 12.02
C LYS A 8 -1.96 -9.85 11.32
N GLY A 9 -1.91 -8.62 11.87
CA GLY A 9 -2.57 -7.47 11.24
C GLY A 9 -2.15 -7.23 9.79
N ASN A 10 -0.85 -7.33 9.49
CA ASN A 10 -0.34 -7.20 8.13
C ASN A 10 -0.92 -8.27 7.17
N GLU A 11 -1.05 -9.51 7.63
CA GLU A 11 -1.65 -10.60 6.84
C GLU A 11 -3.15 -10.36 6.64
N ALA A 12 -3.83 -9.86 7.68
CA ALA A 12 -5.25 -9.50 7.60
C ALA A 12 -5.52 -8.40 6.56
N ILE A 13 -4.64 -7.40 6.45
CA ILE A 13 -4.70 -6.38 5.39
C ILE A 13 -4.61 -7.04 4.00
N GLY A 14 -3.66 -7.96 3.82
CA GLY A 14 -3.50 -8.69 2.57
C GLY A 14 -4.74 -9.51 2.21
N GLU A 15 -5.29 -10.28 3.15
CA GLU A 15 -6.50 -11.07 2.90
C GLU A 15 -7.73 -10.19 2.64
N ALA A 16 -7.89 -9.10 3.40
CA ALA A 16 -8.98 -8.14 3.19
C ALA A 16 -8.94 -7.55 1.78
N ALA A 17 -7.75 -7.21 1.27
CA ALA A 17 -7.58 -6.74 -0.10
C ALA A 17 -8.03 -7.78 -1.13
N VAL A 18 -7.66 -9.04 -0.95
CA VAL A 18 -8.08 -10.16 -1.82
C VAL A 18 -9.59 -10.36 -1.78
N LEU A 19 -10.19 -10.35 -0.59
CA LEU A 19 -11.64 -10.47 -0.41
C LEU A 19 -12.40 -9.28 -1.02
N ALA A 20 -11.81 -8.09 -0.98
CA ALA A 20 -12.35 -6.89 -1.65
C ALA A 20 -12.16 -6.90 -3.17
N GLY A 21 -11.59 -7.96 -3.74
CA GLY A 21 -11.41 -8.12 -5.19
C GLY A 21 -10.12 -7.52 -5.75
N CYS A 22 -9.16 -7.17 -4.92
CA CYS A 22 -7.82 -6.81 -5.39
C CYS A 22 -7.18 -8.00 -6.09
N ARG A 23 -6.67 -7.79 -7.30
CA ARG A 23 -6.00 -8.83 -8.10
C ARG A 23 -4.61 -8.44 -8.56
N TYR A 24 -4.16 -7.24 -8.26
CA TYR A 24 -2.81 -6.75 -8.59
C TYR A 24 -2.17 -6.11 -7.38
N TYR A 25 -0.97 -6.58 -7.06
CA TYR A 25 -0.20 -6.03 -5.96
C TYR A 25 1.26 -5.86 -6.37
N PHE A 26 1.77 -4.64 -6.24
CA PHE A 26 3.14 -4.28 -6.56
C PHE A 26 3.74 -3.50 -5.39
N ALA A 27 4.88 -3.97 -4.87
CA ALA A 27 5.53 -3.31 -3.75
C ALA A 27 7.04 -3.59 -3.71
N TYR A 28 7.76 -2.79 -2.96
CA TYR A 28 9.14 -3.01 -2.59
C TYR A 28 9.24 -3.31 -1.09
N PRO A 29 10.05 -4.27 -0.64
CA PRO A 29 10.12 -4.66 0.76
C PRO A 29 10.69 -3.55 1.62
N ILE A 30 10.03 -3.30 2.76
CA ILE A 30 10.46 -2.36 3.79
C ILE A 30 9.81 -2.74 5.12
N THR A 31 10.57 -2.71 6.23
CA THR A 31 10.04 -2.93 7.58
C THR A 31 9.22 -1.69 8.03
N PRO A 32 8.04 -1.86 8.69
CA PRO A 32 7.48 -3.11 9.22
C PRO A 32 6.35 -3.73 8.36
N GLN A 33 6.30 -3.51 7.06
CA GLN A 33 5.20 -3.99 6.21
C GLN A 33 5.44 -5.38 5.57
N ASN A 34 6.61 -6.00 5.78
CA ASN A 34 7.09 -7.15 4.99
C ASN A 34 6.17 -8.39 5.02
N GLU A 35 5.34 -8.55 6.04
CA GLU A 35 4.37 -9.64 6.06
C GLU A 35 3.25 -9.48 5.01
N ILE A 36 2.94 -8.24 4.58
CA ILE A 36 1.93 -8.00 3.54
C ILE A 36 2.39 -8.61 2.21
N PRO A 37 3.57 -8.24 1.64
CA PRO A 37 4.03 -8.86 0.40
C PRO A 37 4.32 -10.36 0.57
N ALA A 38 4.84 -10.81 1.72
CA ALA A 38 5.04 -12.23 1.97
C ALA A 38 3.73 -13.04 1.95
N TYR A 39 2.65 -12.49 2.50
CA TYR A 39 1.33 -13.09 2.43
C TYR A 39 0.78 -13.09 0.99
N LEU A 40 0.81 -11.93 0.34
CA LEU A 40 0.24 -11.77 -0.99
C LEU A 40 1.01 -12.51 -2.09
N SER A 41 2.32 -12.74 -1.91
CA SER A 41 3.10 -13.55 -2.86
C SER A 41 2.58 -14.99 -2.98
N LYS A 42 1.99 -15.52 -1.91
CA LYS A 42 1.35 -16.84 -1.88
C LYS A 42 -0.11 -16.76 -2.31
N ARG A 43 -0.81 -15.75 -1.80
CA ARG A 43 -2.27 -15.67 -1.93
C ARG A 43 -2.75 -15.20 -3.31
N MET A 44 -2.01 -14.29 -3.95
CA MET A 44 -2.40 -13.76 -5.28
C MET A 44 -2.50 -14.85 -6.36
N PRO A 45 -1.52 -15.77 -6.52
CA PRO A 45 -1.65 -16.87 -7.50
C PRO A 45 -2.87 -17.76 -7.27
N GLU A 46 -3.25 -18.00 -6.01
CA GLU A 46 -4.42 -18.84 -5.67
C GLU A 46 -5.75 -18.26 -6.16
N VAL A 47 -5.83 -16.95 -6.31
CA VAL A 47 -7.03 -16.24 -6.76
C VAL A 47 -6.93 -15.70 -8.19
N GLY A 48 -5.95 -16.15 -8.95
CA GLY A 48 -5.71 -15.70 -10.32
C GLY A 48 -5.24 -14.25 -10.40
N GLY A 49 -4.64 -13.73 -9.33
CA GLY A 49 -4.07 -12.39 -9.25
C GLY A 49 -2.58 -12.35 -9.58
N THR A 50 -2.05 -11.15 -9.66
CA THR A 50 -0.63 -10.90 -9.94
C THR A 50 0.04 -10.26 -8.73
N PHE A 51 1.12 -10.89 -8.30
CA PHE A 51 2.08 -10.34 -7.33
C PHE A 51 3.40 -10.04 -8.04
N LEU A 52 3.96 -8.86 -7.81
CA LEU A 52 5.31 -8.55 -8.28
C LEU A 52 6.05 -7.69 -7.25
N GLN A 53 7.24 -8.15 -6.87
CA GLN A 53 8.17 -7.34 -6.10
C GLN A 53 8.96 -6.44 -7.05
N ALA A 54 8.71 -5.13 -6.96
CA ALA A 54 9.42 -4.14 -7.75
C ALA A 54 10.85 -3.91 -7.22
N GLU A 55 11.71 -3.34 -8.03
CA GLU A 55 13.08 -2.99 -7.66
C GLU A 55 13.19 -1.71 -6.81
N SER A 56 12.10 -0.95 -6.69
CA SER A 56 12.02 0.27 -5.87
C SER A 56 10.57 0.66 -5.62
N GLU A 57 10.37 1.56 -4.65
CA GLU A 57 9.05 2.15 -4.39
C GLU A 57 8.54 3.00 -5.56
N VAL A 58 9.46 3.68 -6.26
CA VAL A 58 9.14 4.46 -7.47
C VAL A 58 8.64 3.55 -8.58
N ALA A 59 9.32 2.43 -8.82
CA ALA A 59 8.85 1.44 -9.78
C ALA A 59 7.50 0.86 -9.39
N ALA A 60 7.32 0.50 -8.11
CA ALA A 60 6.07 -0.06 -7.60
C ALA A 60 4.87 0.87 -7.85
N ILE A 61 4.99 2.17 -7.57
CA ILE A 61 3.86 3.10 -7.75
C ILE A 61 3.55 3.32 -9.25
N ASN A 62 4.55 3.29 -10.12
CA ASN A 62 4.32 3.37 -11.57
C ASN A 62 3.63 2.11 -12.13
N MET A 63 3.97 0.91 -11.60
CA MET A 63 3.25 -0.33 -11.92
C MET A 63 1.78 -0.25 -11.46
N VAL A 64 1.54 0.31 -10.26
CA VAL A 64 0.18 0.56 -9.76
C VAL A 64 -0.60 1.47 -10.69
N MET A 65 0.02 2.56 -11.14
CA MET A 65 -0.60 3.48 -12.09
C MET A 65 -0.97 2.79 -13.40
N GLY A 66 -0.05 2.01 -13.98
CA GLY A 66 -0.31 1.25 -15.20
C GLY A 66 -1.44 0.23 -15.06
N ALA A 67 -1.46 -0.53 -13.97
CA ALA A 67 -2.52 -1.50 -13.70
C ALA A 67 -3.88 -0.82 -13.47
N SER A 68 -3.91 0.29 -12.73
CA SER A 68 -5.12 1.07 -12.52
C SER A 68 -5.65 1.66 -13.84
N ALA A 69 -4.78 2.19 -14.69
CA ALA A 69 -5.15 2.70 -16.02
C ALA A 69 -5.72 1.60 -16.93
N ALA A 70 -5.29 0.36 -16.73
CA ALA A 70 -5.87 -0.81 -17.42
C ALA A 70 -7.20 -1.30 -16.80
N GLY A 71 -7.74 -0.59 -15.81
CA GLY A 71 -9.01 -0.94 -15.15
C GLY A 71 -8.87 -1.99 -14.03
N ALA A 72 -7.68 -2.30 -13.60
CA ALA A 72 -7.45 -3.28 -12.56
C ALA A 72 -7.69 -2.71 -11.15
N ARG A 73 -8.22 -3.53 -10.24
CA ARG A 73 -8.23 -3.22 -8.81
C ARG A 73 -6.87 -3.57 -8.22
N VAL A 74 -6.10 -2.55 -7.88
CA VAL A 74 -4.69 -2.65 -7.50
C VAL A 74 -4.41 -2.05 -6.12
N MET A 75 -3.44 -2.64 -5.44
CA MET A 75 -2.93 -2.17 -4.15
C MET A 75 -1.41 -2.14 -4.14
N THR A 76 -0.86 -1.22 -3.38
CA THR A 76 0.54 -1.22 -2.95
C THR A 76 0.64 -0.99 -1.45
N SER A 77 1.74 -1.41 -0.86
CA SER A 77 2.06 -1.06 0.52
C SER A 77 3.50 -0.60 0.64
N SER A 78 3.78 0.15 1.70
CA SER A 78 5.13 0.58 2.05
C SER A 78 5.17 1.02 3.52
N SER A 79 6.28 1.62 3.91
CA SER A 79 6.46 2.31 5.19
C SER A 79 6.95 3.74 4.91
N SER A 80 6.87 4.60 5.88
CA SER A 80 7.13 6.03 5.84
C SER A 80 8.13 6.55 4.79
N PRO A 81 9.42 6.09 4.74
CA PRO A 81 10.34 6.56 3.70
C PRO A 81 9.93 6.11 2.29
N GLY A 82 9.38 4.90 2.16
CA GLY A 82 8.91 4.39 0.88
C GLY A 82 7.65 5.09 0.39
N ILE A 83 6.77 5.54 1.28
CA ILE A 83 5.63 6.40 0.93
C ILE A 83 6.14 7.76 0.41
N SER A 84 7.20 8.30 1.01
CA SER A 84 7.83 9.53 0.51
C SER A 84 8.30 9.38 -0.95
N LEU A 85 8.90 8.24 -1.29
CA LEU A 85 9.32 7.95 -2.67
C LEU A 85 8.14 7.75 -3.64
N LYS A 86 6.96 7.45 -3.15
CA LYS A 86 5.75 7.27 -3.97
C LYS A 86 4.96 8.55 -4.22
N GLN A 87 5.31 9.67 -3.60
CA GLN A 87 4.47 10.89 -3.61
C GLN A 87 4.21 11.43 -5.02
N GLU A 88 5.20 11.42 -5.90
CA GLU A 88 5.01 11.84 -7.29
C GLU A 88 3.99 10.93 -8.00
N GLY A 89 4.13 9.61 -7.88
CA GLY A 89 3.20 8.65 -8.46
C GLY A 89 1.79 8.77 -7.88
N ILE A 90 1.65 9.09 -6.59
CA ILE A 90 0.35 9.37 -5.96
C ILE A 90 -0.29 10.60 -6.58
N SER A 91 0.49 11.66 -6.84
CA SER A 91 -0.03 12.85 -7.53
C SER A 91 -0.48 12.53 -8.97
N TYR A 92 0.23 11.65 -9.69
CA TYR A 92 -0.18 11.19 -11.02
C TYR A 92 -1.47 10.38 -10.99
N LEU A 93 -1.62 9.46 -10.04
CA LEU A 93 -2.87 8.72 -9.85
C LEU A 93 -4.05 9.66 -9.64
N SER A 94 -3.87 10.68 -8.80
CA SER A 94 -4.89 11.70 -8.54
C SER A 94 -5.20 12.52 -9.80
N GLY A 95 -4.18 13.03 -10.48
CA GLY A 95 -4.35 13.84 -11.69
C GLY A 95 -5.01 13.09 -12.85
N ALA A 96 -4.72 11.79 -12.96
CA ALA A 96 -5.34 10.92 -13.96
C ALA A 96 -6.68 10.29 -13.51
N GLN A 97 -7.13 10.57 -12.28
CA GLN A 97 -8.35 9.99 -11.67
C GLN A 97 -8.33 8.45 -11.63
N LEU A 98 -7.17 7.87 -11.34
CA LEU A 98 -6.96 6.43 -11.28
C LEU A 98 -7.05 5.92 -9.84
N PRO A 99 -7.97 4.98 -9.53
CA PRO A 99 -8.14 4.49 -8.18
C PRO A 99 -7.06 3.48 -7.80
N ALA A 100 -6.51 3.63 -6.60
CA ALA A 100 -5.59 2.66 -6.00
C ALA A 100 -5.69 2.67 -4.48
N VAL A 101 -5.37 1.54 -3.84
CA VAL A 101 -5.22 1.46 -2.39
C VAL A 101 -3.74 1.49 -2.05
N ILE A 102 -3.35 2.43 -1.19
CA ILE A 102 -1.98 2.60 -0.72
C ILE A 102 -1.96 2.41 0.79
N VAL A 103 -1.25 1.40 1.25
CA VAL A 103 -1.13 1.08 2.68
C VAL A 103 0.19 1.58 3.21
N ASN A 104 0.15 2.41 4.24
CA ASN A 104 1.33 2.89 4.97
C ASN A 104 1.41 2.23 6.35
N MET A 105 2.38 1.36 6.53
CA MET A 105 2.75 0.83 7.84
C MET A 105 3.79 1.76 8.46
N MET A 106 3.34 2.82 9.14
CA MET A 106 4.19 3.91 9.63
C MET A 106 5.31 3.44 10.56
N ARG A 107 6.47 4.05 10.43
CA ARG A 107 7.61 3.88 11.32
C ARG A 107 8.25 5.23 11.65
N GLY A 108 9.11 5.28 12.67
CA GLY A 108 9.78 6.49 13.10
C GLY A 108 10.70 7.08 12.03
N GLY A 109 10.63 8.38 11.87
CA GLY A 109 11.47 9.21 10.99
C GLY A 109 12.17 10.32 11.79
N PRO A 110 12.82 11.28 11.11
CA PRO A 110 12.97 11.47 9.66
C PRO A 110 14.04 10.55 9.01
N GLY A 111 14.11 10.57 7.68
CA GLY A 111 15.07 9.79 6.88
C GLY A 111 14.79 8.29 6.98
N LEU A 112 15.84 7.49 7.17
CA LEU A 112 15.68 6.07 7.47
C LEU A 112 14.94 5.85 8.80
N GLY A 113 15.12 6.76 9.76
CA GLY A 113 14.49 6.72 11.06
C GLY A 113 14.84 5.46 11.83
N ASN A 114 13.80 4.78 12.31
CA ASN A 114 13.90 3.49 12.98
C ASN A 114 12.77 2.57 12.52
N ILE A 115 12.81 1.30 12.93
CA ILE A 115 11.79 0.31 12.53
C ILE A 115 10.60 0.22 13.51
N ALA A 116 10.62 0.99 14.60
CA ALA A 116 9.52 1.01 15.56
C ALA A 116 8.32 1.77 14.97
N GLY A 117 7.12 1.33 15.32
CA GLY A 117 5.89 2.00 14.93
C GLY A 117 5.84 3.46 15.40
N ALA A 118 5.29 4.33 14.58
CA ALA A 118 5.13 5.75 14.85
C ALA A 118 3.88 6.30 14.16
N GLN A 119 3.55 7.56 14.43
CA GLN A 119 2.43 8.27 13.82
C GLN A 119 2.89 9.62 13.22
N GLY A 120 4.13 9.65 12.71
CA GLY A 120 4.74 10.87 12.17
C GLY A 120 4.27 11.28 10.78
N ASP A 121 3.57 10.41 10.06
CA ASP A 121 3.20 10.62 8.65
C ASP A 121 1.83 11.31 8.50
N TYR A 122 1.27 11.85 9.56
CA TYR A 122 -0.06 12.48 9.52
C TYR A 122 -0.16 13.57 8.44
N PHE A 123 0.78 14.50 8.40
CA PHE A 123 0.76 15.57 7.41
C PHE A 123 1.07 15.05 6.00
N GLN A 124 1.96 14.09 5.85
CA GLN A 124 2.23 13.45 4.56
C GLN A 124 0.97 12.78 4.01
N ALA A 125 0.21 12.09 4.85
CA ALA A 125 -1.02 11.42 4.44
C ALA A 125 -2.17 12.38 4.17
N THR A 126 -2.32 13.45 4.99
CA THR A 126 -3.49 14.34 4.95
C THR A 126 -3.29 15.60 4.11
N ARG A 127 -2.03 16.05 3.92
CA ARG A 127 -1.69 17.27 3.16
C ARG A 127 -1.10 16.95 1.79
N GLY A 128 -0.78 15.67 1.55
CA GLY A 128 -0.10 15.25 0.34
C GLY A 128 1.37 15.69 0.29
N GLY A 129 2.09 15.17 -0.68
CA GLY A 129 3.52 15.46 -0.89
C GLY A 129 3.85 15.77 -2.34
N GLY A 130 2.86 15.71 -3.21
CA GLY A 130 2.98 16.06 -4.62
C GLY A 130 2.57 17.51 -4.87
N ASN A 131 2.34 17.83 -6.12
CA ASN A 131 1.86 19.14 -6.56
C ASN A 131 0.40 19.04 -7.05
N GLY A 132 -0.27 20.18 -7.21
CA GLY A 132 -1.58 20.27 -7.84
C GLY A 132 -2.77 20.23 -6.89
N ASP A 133 -2.57 20.46 -5.60
CA ASP A 133 -3.65 20.61 -4.60
C ASP A 133 -4.69 19.48 -4.63
N TYR A 134 -4.22 18.25 -4.79
CA TYR A 134 -5.09 17.07 -4.83
C TYR A 134 -5.48 16.59 -3.42
N HIS A 135 -6.58 15.87 -3.35
CA HIS A 135 -7.08 15.26 -2.13
C HIS A 135 -7.12 13.74 -2.24
N VAL A 136 -6.84 13.08 -1.12
CA VAL A 136 -6.94 11.62 -0.98
C VAL A 136 -7.84 11.26 0.21
N VAL A 137 -8.51 10.13 0.13
CA VAL A 137 -9.23 9.57 1.27
C VAL A 137 -8.22 8.89 2.19
N VAL A 138 -8.17 9.31 3.44
CA VAL A 138 -7.27 8.72 4.45
C VAL A 138 -8.10 8.00 5.52
N ILE A 139 -7.75 6.75 5.77
CA ILE A 139 -8.38 5.91 6.79
C ILE A 139 -7.31 5.42 7.75
N ALA A 140 -7.51 5.62 9.04
CA ALA A 140 -6.65 5.10 10.10
C ALA A 140 -7.47 4.12 10.97
N PRO A 141 -7.47 2.82 10.65
CA PRO A 141 -8.25 1.82 11.40
C PRO A 141 -7.74 1.69 12.83
N GLY A 142 -8.66 1.66 13.79
CA GLY A 142 -8.34 1.42 15.21
C GLY A 142 -8.32 -0.06 15.60
N THR A 143 -8.80 -0.95 14.72
CA THR A 143 -8.89 -2.40 14.94
C THR A 143 -8.57 -3.16 13.65
N VAL A 144 -8.28 -4.46 13.78
CA VAL A 144 -8.05 -5.36 12.63
C VAL A 144 -9.37 -5.76 11.94
N GLN A 145 -10.50 -5.51 12.57
CA GLN A 145 -11.84 -5.84 12.06
C GLN A 145 -12.40 -4.71 11.18
#